data_e60b13a2aca0fbb2ff4ed745114da2a0
#
_entry.id   e60b13a2aca0fbb2ff4ed745114da2a0
#
_cell.length_a   1.000
_cell.length_b   1.000
_cell.length_c   1.000
_cell.angle_alpha   90.00
_cell.angle_beta   90.00
_cell.angle_gamma   90.00
#
_symmetry.space_group_name_H-M   'P 1'
#
loop_
_entity.id
_entity.type
_entity.pdbx_description
1 polymer ?
#
loop_
_entity_poly.entity_id
_entity_poly.type
_entity_poly.pdbx_seq_one_letter_code
_entity_poly.pdbx_strand_id
1 'polypeptide(L)'
;MELDLTADEARRRFGTAVVARLATIGTGGRPHLVPVTFALDGDRIYTVVDAKPKTTANLRRLRNIAADPRVTVLADHYEDDWDRLWWVRADGIAAILAGPAQSSGRPPGPAGHRADTAAPLALLAARYPRYRADPPPGPLIRIQVERWTGWTAS
;
A
#
# COMPACT_ATOMS: atom_id res chain seq x y z
N MET A 1 1.32 -16.59 -24.99
CA MET A 1 0.27 -17.36 -24.30
C MET A 1 -0.10 -16.65 -23.02
N GLU A 2 -1.35 -16.35 -22.87
CA GLU A 2 -1.86 -15.70 -21.66
C GLU A 2 -1.83 -16.70 -20.51
N LEU A 3 -1.28 -16.27 -19.38
CA LEU A 3 -1.15 -17.14 -18.21
C LEU A 3 -1.68 -16.43 -16.96
N ASP A 4 -2.54 -17.13 -16.24
CA ASP A 4 -2.86 -16.73 -14.88
C ASP A 4 -1.66 -16.97 -13.98
N LEU A 5 -1.34 -15.98 -13.15
CA LEU A 5 -0.22 -16.08 -12.23
C LEU A 5 -0.65 -16.86 -10.98
N THR A 6 0.27 -17.66 -10.44
CA THR A 6 0.09 -18.20 -9.08
C THR A 6 0.18 -17.07 -8.05
N ALA A 7 -0.29 -17.31 -6.84
CA ALA A 7 -0.21 -16.31 -5.77
C ALA A 7 1.24 -15.87 -5.52
N ASP A 8 2.19 -16.80 -5.50
CA ASP A 8 3.60 -16.49 -5.29
C ASP A 8 4.19 -15.64 -6.42
N GLU A 9 3.86 -15.97 -7.67
CA GLU A 9 4.32 -15.22 -8.84
C GLU A 9 3.69 -13.82 -8.86
N ALA A 10 2.40 -13.73 -8.56
CA ALA A 10 1.69 -12.45 -8.50
C ALA A 10 2.31 -11.53 -7.44
N ARG A 11 2.56 -12.06 -6.24
CA ARG A 11 3.20 -11.30 -5.16
C ARG A 11 4.59 -10.81 -5.56
N ARG A 12 5.40 -11.68 -6.14
CA ARG A 12 6.76 -11.33 -6.60
C ARG A 12 6.72 -10.26 -7.67
N ARG A 13 5.82 -10.38 -8.65
CA ARG A 13 5.65 -9.43 -9.73
C ARG A 13 5.17 -8.08 -9.20
N PHE A 14 4.20 -8.09 -8.29
CA PHE A 14 3.71 -6.89 -7.63
C PHE A 14 4.86 -6.11 -6.97
N GLY A 15 5.77 -6.81 -6.30
CA GLY A 15 6.90 -6.19 -5.61
C GLY A 15 7.89 -5.47 -6.52
N THR A 16 7.87 -5.73 -7.84
CA THR A 16 8.74 -5.04 -8.80
C THR A 16 8.20 -3.69 -9.24
N ALA A 17 6.92 -3.40 -9.01
CA ALA A 17 6.31 -2.15 -9.45
C ALA A 17 6.80 -0.97 -8.59
N VAL A 18 6.97 0.19 -9.22
CA VAL A 18 7.40 1.42 -8.52
C VAL A 18 6.19 2.11 -7.87
N VAL A 19 5.03 1.97 -8.46
CA VAL A 19 3.79 2.59 -7.99
C VAL A 19 2.66 1.59 -8.11
N ALA A 20 1.70 1.68 -7.21
CA ALA A 20 0.46 0.91 -7.26
C ALA A 20 -0.74 1.86 -7.16
N ARG A 21 -1.93 1.33 -7.38
CA ARG A 21 -3.18 2.08 -7.26
C ARG A 21 -4.01 1.45 -6.16
N LEU A 22 -4.36 2.27 -5.18
CA LEU A 22 -5.13 1.85 -4.01
C LEU A 22 -6.57 2.28 -4.16
N ALA A 23 -7.48 1.30 -4.10
CA ALA A 23 -8.91 1.53 -4.06
C ALA A 23 -9.43 1.35 -2.65
N THR A 24 -10.17 2.34 -2.18
CA THR A 24 -10.88 2.30 -0.90
C THR A 24 -12.37 2.58 -1.15
N ILE A 25 -13.21 2.24 -0.17
CA ILE A 25 -14.66 2.41 -0.28
C ILE A 25 -15.05 3.71 0.43
N GLY A 26 -15.52 4.66 -0.35
CA GLY A 26 -15.94 5.96 0.16
C GLY A 26 -17.36 5.98 0.65
N THR A 27 -17.80 7.15 1.10
CA THR A 27 -19.15 7.40 1.56
C THR A 27 -20.17 6.98 0.49
N GLY A 28 -21.20 6.24 0.92
CA GLY A 28 -22.23 5.74 0.01
C GLY A 28 -21.76 4.61 -0.90
N GLY A 29 -20.62 3.99 -0.58
CA GLY A 29 -20.06 2.90 -1.39
C GLY A 29 -19.32 3.36 -2.64
N ARG A 30 -19.07 4.66 -2.78
CA ARG A 30 -18.37 5.17 -3.96
C ARG A 30 -16.89 4.77 -3.93
N PRO A 31 -16.38 4.14 -4.99
CA PRO A 31 -14.95 3.81 -5.07
C PRO A 31 -14.08 5.07 -5.08
N HIS A 32 -12.99 5.03 -4.34
CA HIS A 32 -11.97 6.08 -4.32
C HIS A 32 -10.64 5.45 -4.70
N LEU A 33 -9.95 6.03 -5.68
CA LEU A 33 -8.75 5.44 -6.28
C LEU A 33 -7.63 6.48 -6.32
N VAL A 34 -6.46 6.10 -5.80
CA VAL A 34 -5.28 6.97 -5.79
C VAL A 34 -4.02 6.18 -6.07
N PRO A 35 -3.00 6.79 -6.71
CA PRO A 35 -1.68 6.17 -6.81
C PRO A 35 -0.97 6.22 -5.46
N VAL A 36 -0.19 5.20 -5.17
CA VAL A 36 0.57 5.10 -3.92
C VAL A 36 1.96 4.51 -4.20
N THR A 37 2.94 4.97 -3.43
CA THR A 37 4.19 4.25 -3.26
C THR A 37 4.00 3.21 -2.16
N PHE A 38 4.77 2.13 -2.19
CA PHE A 38 4.55 1.03 -1.26
C PHE A 38 5.82 0.22 -1.04
N ALA A 39 5.82 -0.55 0.04
CA ALA A 39 6.77 -1.63 0.26
C ALA A 39 6.00 -2.91 0.54
N LEU A 40 6.59 -4.03 0.14
CA LEU A 40 6.00 -5.36 0.30
C LEU A 40 6.83 -6.18 1.28
N ASP A 41 6.15 -6.81 2.22
CA ASP A 41 6.76 -7.76 3.15
C ASP A 41 5.83 -8.97 3.27
N GLY A 42 6.17 -10.06 2.56
CA GLY A 42 5.31 -11.23 2.48
C GLY A 42 3.95 -10.87 1.89
N ASP A 43 2.89 -11.13 2.62
CA ASP A 43 1.52 -10.80 2.24
C ASP A 43 1.03 -9.47 2.82
N ARG A 44 1.96 -8.60 3.21
CA ARG A 44 1.64 -7.27 3.74
C ARG A 44 2.17 -6.18 2.82
N ILE A 45 1.30 -5.27 2.47
CA ILE A 45 1.63 -4.07 1.71
C ILE A 45 1.60 -2.89 2.67
N TYR A 46 2.66 -2.08 2.67
CA TYR A 46 2.76 -0.88 3.47
C TYR A 46 2.80 0.34 2.56
N THR A 47 1.96 1.31 2.83
CA THR A 47 2.01 2.62 2.18
C THR A 47 1.90 3.70 3.25
N VAL A 48 2.49 4.85 3.00
CA VAL A 48 2.60 5.91 3.98
C VAL A 48 1.94 7.17 3.44
N VAL A 49 1.32 7.93 4.34
CA VAL A 49 0.82 9.26 4.00
C VAL A 49 2.01 10.21 3.92
N ASP A 50 2.17 10.84 2.76
CA ASP A 50 3.29 11.70 2.46
C ASP A 50 3.29 12.96 3.36
N ALA A 51 4.49 13.51 3.58
CA ALA A 51 4.72 14.72 4.37
C ALA A 51 4.21 16.00 3.72
N LYS A 52 3.73 15.94 2.49
CA LYS A 52 3.16 17.10 1.79
C LYS A 52 1.97 17.67 2.57
N PRO A 53 1.67 18.98 2.40
CA PRO A 53 0.52 19.56 3.05
C PRO A 53 -0.71 18.66 2.92
N LYS A 54 -1.40 18.46 4.02
CA LYS A 54 -2.54 17.56 4.08
C LYS A 54 -3.55 17.93 3.01
N THR A 55 -3.63 17.14 1.96
CA THR A 55 -4.65 17.28 0.95
C THR A 55 -5.92 16.57 1.41
N THR A 56 -7.06 17.00 0.92
CA THR A 56 -8.34 16.35 1.19
C THR A 56 -8.32 14.87 0.80
N ALA A 57 -7.56 14.50 -0.24
CA ALA A 57 -7.44 13.13 -0.71
C ALA A 57 -6.78 12.21 0.31
N ASN A 58 -5.73 12.68 1.02
CA ASN A 58 -5.07 11.90 2.06
C ASN A 58 -6.00 11.63 3.24
N LEU A 59 -6.74 12.63 3.68
CA LEU A 59 -7.72 12.49 4.76
C LEU A 59 -8.87 11.58 4.35
N ARG A 60 -9.32 11.67 3.10
CA ARG A 60 -10.40 10.82 2.58
C ARG A 60 -10.01 9.36 2.60
N ARG A 61 -8.81 9.01 2.17
CA ARG A 61 -8.30 7.64 2.19
C ARG A 61 -8.33 7.05 3.60
N LEU A 62 -7.86 7.79 4.57
CA LEU A 62 -7.82 7.35 5.96
C LEU A 62 -9.23 7.19 6.54
N ARG A 63 -10.13 8.13 6.26
CA ARG A 63 -11.53 8.03 6.70
C ARG A 63 -12.24 6.83 6.06
N ASN A 64 -12.00 6.59 4.78
CA ASN A 64 -12.57 5.46 4.08
C ASN A 64 -12.16 4.14 4.73
N ILE A 65 -10.87 3.98 5.02
CA ILE A 65 -10.33 2.77 5.65
C ILE A 65 -10.88 2.61 7.07
N ALA A 66 -11.00 3.68 7.83
CA ALA A 66 -11.56 3.63 9.18
C ALA A 66 -13.02 3.17 9.17
N ALA A 67 -13.78 3.57 8.17
CA ALA A 67 -15.19 3.20 8.04
C ALA A 67 -15.37 1.81 7.42
N ASP A 68 -14.56 1.46 6.43
CA ASP A 68 -14.60 0.15 5.76
C ASP A 68 -13.17 -0.24 5.39
N PRO A 69 -12.59 -1.24 6.08
CA PRO A 69 -11.19 -1.58 5.91
C PRO A 69 -10.89 -2.41 4.65
N ARG A 70 -11.89 -2.81 3.89
CA ARG A 70 -11.68 -3.57 2.65
C ARG A 70 -11.04 -2.68 1.61
N VAL A 71 -9.96 -3.16 1.02
CA VAL A 71 -9.21 -2.43 0.00
C VAL A 71 -8.77 -3.37 -1.12
N THR A 72 -8.49 -2.77 -2.25
CA THR A 72 -7.88 -3.46 -3.39
C THR A 72 -6.71 -2.61 -3.90
N VAL A 73 -5.62 -3.28 -4.24
CA VAL A 73 -4.42 -2.62 -4.76
C VAL A 73 -4.07 -3.25 -6.10
N LEU A 74 -3.82 -2.41 -7.09
CA LEU A 74 -3.47 -2.85 -8.45
C LEU A 74 -2.08 -2.34 -8.81
N ALA A 75 -1.23 -3.23 -9.31
CA ALA A 75 0.00 -2.89 -10.00
C ALA A 75 -0.04 -3.51 -11.39
N ASP A 76 0.48 -2.80 -12.37
CA ASP A 76 0.43 -3.25 -13.75
C ASP A 76 1.63 -2.73 -14.53
N HIS A 77 1.84 -3.35 -15.69
CA HIS A 77 2.76 -2.87 -16.69
C HIS A 77 2.09 -2.96 -18.05
N TYR A 78 1.86 -1.81 -18.66
CA TYR A 78 1.27 -1.71 -19.99
C TYR A 78 2.19 -0.90 -20.89
N GLU A 79 2.44 -1.42 -22.09
CA GLU A 79 3.31 -0.82 -23.09
C GLU A 79 2.81 -1.21 -24.50
N ASP A 80 3.44 -0.69 -25.55
CA ASP A 80 3.06 -0.98 -26.94
C ASP A 80 3.32 -2.43 -27.34
N ASP A 81 4.33 -3.06 -26.75
CA ASP A 81 4.58 -4.49 -26.92
C ASP A 81 3.66 -5.27 -25.97
N TRP A 82 2.55 -5.75 -26.50
CA TRP A 82 1.54 -6.44 -25.71
C TRP A 82 1.99 -7.79 -25.16
N ASP A 83 3.05 -8.38 -25.69
CA ASP A 83 3.61 -9.62 -25.12
C ASP A 83 4.27 -9.42 -23.76
N ARG A 84 4.45 -8.15 -23.36
CA ARG A 84 5.08 -7.78 -22.09
C ARG A 84 4.10 -7.27 -21.04
N LEU A 85 2.81 -7.29 -21.32
CA LEU A 85 1.79 -6.80 -20.40
C LEU A 85 1.57 -7.74 -19.23
N TRP A 86 1.35 -7.16 -18.07
CA TRP A 86 0.91 -7.90 -16.90
C TRP A 86 0.14 -7.00 -15.94
N TRP A 87 -0.68 -7.60 -15.12
CA TRP A 87 -1.29 -6.92 -13.98
C TRP A 87 -1.40 -7.87 -12.80
N VAL A 88 -1.38 -7.31 -11.59
CA VAL A 88 -1.57 -8.02 -10.33
C VAL A 88 -2.49 -7.20 -9.44
N ARG A 89 -3.47 -7.86 -8.87
CA ARG A 89 -4.41 -7.29 -7.93
C ARG A 89 -4.28 -7.98 -6.58
N ALA A 90 -4.19 -7.18 -5.52
CA ALA A 90 -4.19 -7.64 -4.14
C ALA A 90 -5.49 -7.17 -3.47
N ASP A 91 -6.30 -8.11 -3.02
CA ASP A 91 -7.48 -7.83 -2.22
C ASP A 91 -7.16 -8.08 -0.75
N GLY A 92 -7.47 -7.14 0.12
CA GLY A 92 -7.09 -7.27 1.51
C GLY A 92 -7.81 -6.34 2.47
N ILE A 93 -7.32 -6.37 3.69
CA ILE A 93 -7.86 -5.59 4.81
C ILE A 93 -6.79 -4.61 5.27
N ALA A 94 -7.15 -3.33 5.32
CA ALA A 94 -6.25 -2.26 5.70
C ALA A 94 -6.39 -1.91 7.18
N ALA A 95 -5.27 -1.55 7.80
CA ALA A 95 -5.22 -0.99 9.14
C ALA A 95 -4.37 0.28 9.11
N ILE A 96 -4.75 1.27 9.90
CA ILE A 96 -4.01 2.51 10.03
C ILE A 96 -3.10 2.40 11.24
N LEU A 97 -1.79 2.56 11.02
CA LEU A 97 -0.78 2.55 12.07
C LEU A 97 -0.30 3.98 12.28
N ALA A 98 -0.33 4.47 13.53
CA ALA A 98 0.14 5.80 13.86
C ALA A 98 1.64 5.92 13.58
N GLY A 99 2.02 6.95 12.83
CA GLY A 99 3.42 7.27 12.60
C GLY A 99 4.10 7.81 13.85
N PRO A 100 5.45 7.88 13.86
CA PRO A 100 6.21 8.37 15.00
C PRO A 100 5.79 9.76 15.47
N ALA A 101 5.43 10.66 14.54
CA ALA A 101 5.02 12.02 14.86
C ALA A 101 3.68 12.10 15.57
N GLN A 102 2.82 11.09 15.44
CA GLN A 102 1.48 11.06 16.02
C GLN A 102 1.44 10.36 17.38
N SER A 103 2.52 9.68 17.74
CA SER A 103 2.63 8.99 19.03
C SER A 103 3.28 9.84 20.11
N SER A 104 3.71 11.08 19.81
CA SER A 104 4.32 11.97 20.79
C SER A 104 3.27 12.43 21.81
N GLY A 105 3.51 12.18 23.11
CA GLY A 105 2.62 12.57 24.18
C GLY A 105 1.62 11.52 24.64
N ARG A 106 1.56 10.37 24.00
CA ARG A 106 0.76 9.22 24.47
C ARG A 106 1.67 8.13 25.01
N PRO A 107 1.33 7.55 26.16
CA PRO A 107 2.01 6.31 26.58
C PRO A 107 1.80 5.26 25.49
N PRO A 108 2.80 4.40 25.23
CA PRO A 108 2.62 3.33 24.24
C PRO A 108 1.41 2.50 24.68
N GLY A 109 0.45 2.36 23.76
CA GLY A 109 -0.68 1.49 23.94
C GLY A 109 -0.21 0.03 24.09
N PRO A 110 -1.13 -0.91 24.33
CA PRO A 110 -0.75 -2.29 24.56
C PRO A 110 0.13 -2.78 23.41
N ALA A 111 1.25 -3.32 23.80
CA ALA A 111 2.30 -4.00 23.06
C ALA A 111 2.46 -3.62 21.58
N GLY A 112 3.44 -2.84 21.25
CA GLY A 112 4.10 -2.93 19.97
C GLY A 112 3.71 -1.93 18.90
N HIS A 113 2.84 -0.95 19.15
CA HIS A 113 2.46 0.00 18.10
C HIS A 113 3.62 0.85 17.56
N ARG A 114 4.64 1.14 18.36
CA ARG A 114 5.84 1.84 17.90
C ARG A 114 6.80 0.93 17.15
N ALA A 115 6.95 -0.31 17.62
CA ALA A 115 7.79 -1.30 16.96
C ALA A 115 7.23 -1.69 15.59
N ASP A 116 5.89 -1.68 15.44
CA ASP A 116 5.19 -2.09 14.23
C ASP A 116 5.40 -1.14 13.05
N THR A 117 5.85 0.10 13.27
CA THR A 117 6.08 1.07 12.19
C THR A 117 7.54 1.20 11.79
N ALA A 118 8.49 0.82 12.63
CA ALA A 118 9.92 1.00 12.36
C ALA A 118 10.39 0.16 11.18
N ALA A 119 10.05 -1.12 11.14
CA ALA A 119 10.45 -2.02 10.05
C ALA A 119 9.79 -1.63 8.73
N PRO A 120 8.47 -1.37 8.65
CA PRO A 120 7.85 -0.88 7.43
C PRO A 120 8.43 0.43 6.90
N LEU A 121 8.72 1.38 7.78
CA LEU A 121 9.35 2.65 7.38
C LEU A 121 10.75 2.43 6.83
N ALA A 122 11.51 1.49 7.40
CA ALA A 122 12.82 1.13 6.89
C ALA A 122 12.73 0.50 5.50
N LEU A 123 11.74 -0.35 5.25
CA LEU A 123 11.50 -0.95 3.92
C LEU A 123 11.18 0.14 2.88
N LEU A 124 10.33 1.09 3.23
CA LEU A 124 9.99 2.21 2.36
C LEU A 124 11.21 3.08 2.07
N ALA A 125 12.00 3.38 3.08
CA ALA A 125 13.22 4.17 2.93
C ALA A 125 14.26 3.45 2.07
N ALA A 126 14.39 2.13 2.20
CA ALA A 126 15.29 1.35 1.37
C ALA A 126 14.88 1.38 -0.10
N ARG A 127 13.59 1.42 -0.38
CA ARG A 127 13.07 1.40 -1.74
C ARG A 127 13.04 2.77 -2.40
N TYR A 128 12.71 3.82 -1.65
CA TYR A 128 12.54 5.17 -2.20
C TYR A 128 13.57 6.11 -1.59
N PRO A 129 14.58 6.57 -2.38
CA PRO A 129 15.62 7.46 -1.86
C PRO A 129 15.09 8.73 -1.21
N ARG A 130 13.95 9.24 -1.68
CA ARG A 130 13.33 10.43 -1.10
C ARG A 130 12.93 10.22 0.35
N TYR A 131 12.50 9.01 0.71
CA TYR A 131 12.11 8.69 2.09
C TYR A 131 13.32 8.52 3.01
N ARG A 132 14.50 8.26 2.47
CA ARG A 132 15.75 8.28 3.25
C ARG A 132 16.15 9.69 3.62
N ALA A 133 16.02 10.63 2.67
CA ALA A 133 16.38 12.04 2.87
C ALA A 133 15.34 12.77 3.74
N ASP A 134 14.09 12.44 3.60
CA ASP A 134 12.96 13.09 4.30
C ASP A 134 11.95 12.04 4.71
N PRO A 135 12.15 11.37 5.85
CA PRO A 135 11.25 10.32 6.31
C PRO A 135 9.83 10.84 6.47
N PRO A 136 8.81 10.16 5.91
CA PRO A 136 7.43 10.60 6.06
C PRO A 136 6.96 10.48 7.50
N PRO A 137 6.21 11.47 8.00
CA PRO A 137 5.75 11.44 9.38
C PRO A 137 4.65 10.41 9.69
N GLY A 138 4.09 9.81 8.65
CA GLY A 138 2.97 8.88 8.79
C GLY A 138 1.63 9.60 8.76
N PRO A 139 0.50 8.92 9.00
CA PRO A 139 0.40 7.54 9.41
C PRO A 139 0.75 6.54 8.31
N LEU A 140 0.95 5.30 8.71
CA LEU A 140 1.15 4.16 7.82
C LEU A 140 -0.16 3.44 7.60
N ILE A 141 -0.36 2.93 6.40
CA ILE A 141 -1.43 1.99 6.08
C ILE A 141 -0.80 0.63 5.86
N ARG A 142 -1.22 -0.36 6.63
CA ARG A 142 -0.83 -1.75 6.46
C ARG A 142 -1.98 -2.51 5.84
N ILE A 143 -1.73 -3.19 4.74
CA ILE A 143 -2.71 -4.01 4.06
C ILE A 143 -2.31 -5.46 4.21
N GLN A 144 -3.14 -6.25 4.91
CA GLN A 144 -2.98 -7.68 4.94
C GLN A 144 -3.68 -8.25 3.70
N VAL A 145 -2.90 -8.78 2.78
CA VAL A 145 -3.43 -9.33 1.54
C VAL A 145 -4.06 -10.69 1.82
N GLU A 146 -5.30 -10.85 1.41
CA GLU A 146 -6.05 -12.10 1.53
C GLU A 146 -6.03 -12.89 0.25
N ARG A 147 -5.94 -12.19 -0.90
CA ARG A 147 -5.96 -12.83 -2.21
C ARG A 147 -5.08 -12.08 -3.20
N TRP A 148 -4.17 -12.80 -3.82
CA TRP A 148 -3.41 -12.34 -4.97
C TRP A 148 -4.03 -12.87 -6.25
N THR A 149 -4.27 -12.01 -7.21
CA THR A 149 -4.76 -12.38 -8.54
C THR A 149 -3.88 -11.68 -9.57
N GLY A 150 -3.48 -12.38 -10.60
CA GLY A 150 -2.65 -11.75 -11.62
C GLY A 150 -2.70 -12.48 -12.94
N TRP A 151 -2.26 -11.78 -13.96
CA TRP A 151 -2.25 -12.24 -15.34
C TRP A 151 -0.98 -11.69 -16.01
N THR A 152 -0.42 -12.48 -16.90
CA THR A 152 0.71 -12.07 -17.75
C THR A 152 0.45 -12.53 -19.19
N ALA A 153 0.88 -11.70 -20.14
CA ALA A 153 0.77 -12.02 -21.56
C ALA A 153 1.74 -13.15 -21.99
N SER A 154 2.82 -13.32 -21.24
CA SER A 154 3.82 -14.32 -21.55
C SER A 154 4.61 -14.77 -20.33
#